data_e73b192eb67c01de91ff50e2768f953a
#
_entry.id   e73b192eb67c01de91ff50e2768f953a
#
_cell.length_a   1.000
_cell.length_b   1.000
_cell.length_c   1.000
_cell.angle_alpha   90.00
_cell.angle_beta   90.00
_cell.angle_gamma   90.00
#
_symmetry.space_group_name_H-M   'P 1'
#
loop_
_entity.id
_entity.type
_entity.pdbx_description
1 polymer ?
#
loop_
_entity_poly.entity_id
_entity_poly.type
_entity_poly.pdbx_seq_one_letter_code
_entity_poly.pdbx_strand_id
1 'polypeptide(L)'
;MQPMLRSLFVGVYLFFLFVNLGISTSKADALNEGFVKLADGKFAEAVELWTPLARSGDKVAQASLGLLYQTGQGVPQDFSRANHLLAASAKQGYVFAFTALGNSFHEGLGVKKDLKIAMAWFLLAMDYDPNAAAMANLIGAELNKQALTSVQTKTLRCRDSKYQDCDYQLLNDNLNN
;
A
#
# COMPACT_ATOMS: atom_id res chain seq x y z
N MET A 1 -12.83 -57.25 31.21
CA MET A 1 -12.78 -56.62 29.88
C MET A 1 -13.14 -55.15 30.03
N GLN A 2 -12.15 -54.25 29.98
CA GLN A 2 -12.23 -52.83 29.61
C GLN A 2 -11.11 -51.96 30.25
N PRO A 3 -9.88 -52.08 29.80
CA PRO A 3 -8.99 -50.93 29.89
C PRO A 3 -8.47 -50.38 28.53
N MET A 4 -8.78 -51.05 27.39
CA MET A 4 -8.19 -50.65 26.09
C MET A 4 -8.91 -49.47 25.41
N LEU A 5 -10.16 -49.20 25.70
CA LEU A 5 -10.90 -48.06 25.06
C LEU A 5 -10.50 -46.65 25.57
N ARG A 6 -10.01 -46.55 26.80
CA ARG A 6 -9.60 -45.24 27.35
C ARG A 6 -8.31 -44.69 26.76
N SER A 7 -7.40 -45.57 26.34
CA SER A 7 -6.10 -45.15 25.74
C SER A 7 -6.25 -44.57 24.33
N LEU A 8 -7.23 -45.05 23.55
CA LEU A 8 -7.46 -44.56 22.19
C LEU A 8 -8.08 -43.13 22.16
N PHE A 9 -8.96 -42.82 23.13
CA PHE A 9 -9.58 -41.48 23.21
C PHE A 9 -8.60 -40.39 23.66
N VAL A 10 -7.64 -40.70 24.52
CA VAL A 10 -6.61 -39.74 24.97
C VAL A 10 -5.64 -39.44 23.84
N GLY A 11 -5.26 -40.43 23.02
CA GLY A 11 -4.38 -40.24 21.87
C GLY A 11 -5.03 -39.39 20.76
N VAL A 12 -6.31 -39.61 20.49
CA VAL A 12 -7.05 -38.82 19.48
C VAL A 12 -7.27 -37.38 19.98
N TYR A 13 -7.53 -37.18 21.28
CA TYR A 13 -7.73 -35.84 21.86
C TYR A 13 -6.41 -35.03 21.89
N LEU A 14 -5.28 -35.66 22.18
CA LEU A 14 -3.95 -35.05 22.08
C LEU A 14 -3.58 -34.73 20.63
N PHE A 15 -3.93 -35.58 19.67
CA PHE A 15 -3.70 -35.32 18.25
C PHE A 15 -4.55 -34.13 17.75
N PHE A 16 -5.81 -34.01 18.18
CA PHE A 16 -6.65 -32.84 17.89
C PHE A 16 -6.19 -31.56 18.57
N LEU A 17 -5.56 -31.62 19.75
CA LEU A 17 -4.96 -30.49 20.41
C LEU A 17 -3.67 -30.02 19.72
N PHE A 18 -2.87 -30.93 19.14
CA PHE A 18 -1.67 -30.59 18.36
C PHE A 18 -2.00 -30.03 16.98
N VAL A 19 -3.09 -30.44 16.35
CA VAL A 19 -3.54 -29.91 15.05
C VAL A 19 -4.12 -28.49 15.20
N ASN A 20 -4.57 -28.08 16.41
CA ASN A 20 -5.05 -26.73 16.68
C ASN A 20 -4.00 -25.77 17.25
N LEU A 21 -2.75 -26.20 17.45
CA LEU A 21 -1.60 -25.32 17.54
C LEU A 21 -1.15 -24.91 16.11
N GLY A 22 -2.10 -24.42 15.33
CA GLY A 22 -1.78 -23.61 14.18
C GLY A 22 -0.94 -22.46 14.71
N ILE A 23 0.34 -22.45 14.35
CA ILE A 23 1.23 -21.30 14.57
C ILE A 23 0.52 -20.16 13.82
N SER A 24 -0.27 -19.40 14.55
CA SER A 24 -0.81 -18.13 14.03
C SER A 24 0.41 -17.24 13.88
N THR A 25 0.99 -17.23 12.70
CA THR A 25 2.04 -16.27 12.37
C THR A 25 1.49 -14.89 12.69
N SER A 26 2.24 -14.13 13.50
CA SER A 26 1.78 -12.80 13.83
C SER A 26 1.70 -11.98 12.53
N LYS A 27 0.84 -10.96 12.51
CA LYS A 27 0.74 -10.03 11.38
C LYS A 27 2.11 -9.47 10.99
N ALA A 28 2.97 -9.21 11.98
CA ALA A 28 4.32 -8.72 11.76
C ALA A 28 5.21 -9.77 11.10
N ASP A 29 5.08 -11.04 11.50
CA ASP A 29 5.88 -12.12 10.91
C ASP A 29 5.51 -12.33 9.43
N ALA A 30 4.21 -12.37 9.12
CA ALA A 30 3.75 -12.51 7.74
C ALA A 30 4.16 -11.32 6.86
N LEU A 31 4.16 -10.08 7.41
CA LEU A 31 4.64 -8.91 6.69
C LEU A 31 6.14 -9.03 6.38
N ASN A 32 6.96 -9.41 7.37
CA ASN A 32 8.41 -9.56 7.23
C ASN A 32 8.75 -10.71 6.29
N GLU A 33 8.06 -11.84 6.40
CA GLU A 33 8.23 -12.97 5.48
C GLU A 33 7.98 -12.54 4.03
N GLY A 34 6.95 -11.74 3.79
CA GLY A 34 6.68 -11.18 2.47
C GLY A 34 7.85 -10.37 1.91
N PHE A 35 8.54 -9.58 2.74
CA PHE A 35 9.76 -8.87 2.31
C PHE A 35 10.92 -9.81 2.01
N VAL A 36 11.08 -10.89 2.76
CA VAL A 36 12.08 -11.93 2.45
C VAL A 36 11.77 -12.56 1.09
N LYS A 37 10.49 -12.92 0.83
CA LYS A 37 10.07 -13.46 -0.47
C LYS A 37 10.32 -12.49 -1.61
N LEU A 38 10.04 -11.21 -1.39
CA LEU A 38 10.33 -10.15 -2.36
C LEU A 38 11.82 -10.10 -2.70
N ALA A 39 12.69 -10.11 -1.67
CA ALA A 39 14.14 -10.07 -1.85
C ALA A 39 14.69 -11.31 -2.59
N ASP A 40 14.07 -12.47 -2.40
CA ASP A 40 14.38 -13.73 -3.09
C ASP A 40 13.82 -13.77 -4.53
N GLY A 41 13.11 -12.74 -4.99
CA GLY A 41 12.43 -12.73 -6.29
C GLY A 41 11.18 -13.60 -6.36
N LYS A 42 10.70 -14.11 -5.23
CA LYS A 42 9.50 -14.95 -5.10
C LYS A 42 8.25 -14.09 -4.98
N PHE A 43 8.00 -13.27 -6.00
CA PHE A 43 6.96 -12.23 -5.96
C PHE A 43 5.56 -12.80 -5.73
N ALA A 44 5.22 -13.95 -6.32
CA ALA A 44 3.90 -14.56 -6.13
C ALA A 44 3.66 -14.98 -4.67
N GLU A 45 4.69 -15.52 -3.98
CA GLU A 45 4.61 -15.87 -2.56
C GLU A 45 4.45 -14.61 -1.69
N ALA A 46 5.13 -13.50 -2.03
CA ALA A 46 4.95 -12.22 -1.35
C ALA A 46 3.52 -11.68 -1.50
N VAL A 47 2.93 -11.80 -2.71
CA VAL A 47 1.53 -11.44 -2.98
C VAL A 47 0.56 -12.24 -2.10
N GLU A 48 0.77 -13.54 -1.98
CA GLU A 48 -0.07 -14.42 -1.14
C GLU A 48 -0.02 -14.00 0.33
N LEU A 49 1.17 -13.69 0.86
CA LEU A 49 1.36 -13.24 2.24
C LEU A 49 0.75 -11.86 2.51
N TRP A 50 0.93 -10.91 1.60
CA TRP A 50 0.47 -9.54 1.80
C TRP A 50 -1.00 -9.31 1.48
N THR A 51 -1.63 -10.15 0.65
CA THR A 51 -3.05 -9.98 0.29
C THR A 51 -3.99 -9.97 1.51
N PRO A 52 -3.94 -10.91 2.46
CA PRO A 52 -4.78 -10.85 3.66
C PRO A 52 -4.46 -9.63 4.55
N LEU A 53 -3.19 -9.22 4.64
CA LEU A 53 -2.77 -8.07 5.42
C LEU A 53 -3.30 -6.76 4.80
N ALA A 54 -3.20 -6.60 3.49
CA ALA A 54 -3.72 -5.43 2.79
C ALA A 54 -5.25 -5.32 2.90
N ARG A 55 -5.97 -6.45 2.82
CA ARG A 55 -7.41 -6.50 3.05
C ARG A 55 -7.80 -6.12 4.48
N SER A 56 -6.97 -6.45 5.47
CA SER A 56 -7.16 -6.03 6.86
C SER A 56 -6.74 -4.58 7.13
N GLY A 57 -6.35 -3.84 6.09
CA GLY A 57 -6.01 -2.42 6.18
C GLY A 57 -4.56 -2.12 6.50
N ASP A 58 -3.63 -3.11 6.44
CA ASP A 58 -2.22 -2.83 6.67
C ASP A 58 -1.63 -1.94 5.58
N LYS A 59 -1.19 -0.74 5.96
CA LYS A 59 -0.70 0.26 5.02
C LYS A 59 0.57 -0.16 4.28
N VAL A 60 1.45 -0.92 4.94
CA VAL A 60 2.68 -1.39 4.31
C VAL A 60 2.38 -2.47 3.28
N ALA A 61 1.55 -3.45 3.64
CA ALA A 61 1.11 -4.47 2.70
C ALA A 61 0.32 -3.89 1.52
N GLN A 62 -0.55 -2.88 1.76
CA GLN A 62 -1.25 -2.17 0.70
C GLN A 62 -0.29 -1.51 -0.28
N ALA A 63 0.71 -0.76 0.21
CA ALA A 63 1.68 -0.11 -0.68
C ALA A 63 2.56 -1.12 -1.41
N SER A 64 3.02 -2.18 -0.73
CA SER A 64 3.85 -3.23 -1.33
C SER A 64 3.11 -3.97 -2.45
N LEU A 65 1.85 -4.36 -2.22
CA LEU A 65 1.01 -4.95 -3.27
C LEU A 65 0.74 -3.97 -4.41
N GLY A 66 0.51 -2.69 -4.10
CA GLY A 66 0.35 -1.65 -5.11
C GLY A 66 1.55 -1.60 -6.04
N LEU A 67 2.77 -1.66 -5.50
CA LEU A 67 3.99 -1.69 -6.31
C LEU A 67 4.08 -2.96 -7.17
N LEU A 68 3.74 -4.13 -6.63
CA LEU A 68 3.74 -5.38 -7.41
C LEU A 68 2.74 -5.35 -8.57
N TYR A 69 1.55 -4.73 -8.37
CA TYR A 69 0.60 -4.50 -9.46
C TYR A 69 1.09 -3.46 -10.47
N GLN A 70 1.84 -2.42 -10.05
CA GLN A 70 2.44 -1.45 -10.98
C GLN A 70 3.50 -2.10 -11.87
N THR A 71 4.30 -3.01 -11.31
CA THR A 71 5.43 -3.64 -12.01
C THR A 71 5.07 -4.93 -12.71
N GLY A 72 3.90 -5.54 -12.40
CA GLY A 72 3.51 -6.85 -12.93
C GLY A 72 4.32 -8.00 -12.34
N GLN A 73 4.91 -7.81 -11.15
CA GLN A 73 5.72 -8.83 -10.49
C GLN A 73 4.86 -9.74 -9.60
N GLY A 74 4.82 -11.03 -9.90
CA GLY A 74 4.01 -12.02 -9.19
C GLY A 74 2.51 -11.95 -9.46
N VAL A 75 2.05 -10.90 -10.14
CA VAL A 75 0.66 -10.68 -10.58
C VAL A 75 0.67 -10.01 -11.96
N PRO A 76 -0.40 -10.15 -12.76
CA PRO A 76 -0.55 -9.33 -13.97
C PRO A 76 -0.52 -7.83 -13.62
N GLN A 77 0.16 -7.03 -14.46
CA GLN A 77 0.22 -5.59 -14.26
C GLN A 77 -1.19 -4.97 -14.31
N ASP A 78 -1.50 -4.16 -13.30
CA ASP A 78 -2.79 -3.45 -13.19
C ASP A 78 -2.57 -2.13 -12.44
N PHE A 79 -2.38 -1.06 -13.20
CA PHE A 79 -2.14 0.27 -12.63
C PHE A 79 -3.36 0.82 -11.88
N SER A 80 -4.58 0.50 -12.30
CA SER A 80 -5.79 0.94 -11.61
C SER A 80 -5.86 0.34 -10.21
N ARG A 81 -5.70 -0.97 -10.12
CA ARG A 81 -5.67 -1.70 -8.84
C ARG A 81 -4.51 -1.25 -7.96
N ALA A 82 -3.34 -1.02 -8.54
CA ALA A 82 -2.18 -0.47 -7.85
C ALA A 82 -2.51 0.86 -7.19
N ASN A 83 -3.10 1.80 -7.95
CA ASN A 83 -3.44 3.13 -7.45
C ASN A 83 -4.50 3.08 -6.34
N HIS A 84 -5.49 2.18 -6.40
CA HIS A 84 -6.45 1.97 -5.31
C HIS A 84 -5.75 1.51 -4.01
N LEU A 85 -4.82 0.56 -4.10
CA LEU A 85 -4.05 0.07 -2.95
C LEU A 85 -3.13 1.17 -2.38
N LEU A 86 -2.44 1.89 -3.25
CA LEU A 86 -1.58 3.01 -2.87
C LEU A 86 -2.39 4.13 -2.21
N ALA A 87 -3.58 4.47 -2.73
CA ALA A 87 -4.45 5.47 -2.13
C ALA A 87 -4.94 5.06 -0.73
N ALA A 88 -5.28 3.78 -0.53
CA ALA A 88 -5.64 3.26 0.78
C ALA A 88 -4.49 3.36 1.80
N SER A 89 -3.25 3.10 1.36
CA SER A 89 -2.04 3.26 2.14
C SER A 89 -1.73 4.73 2.46
N ALA A 90 -1.87 5.61 1.45
CA ALA A 90 -1.64 7.05 1.57
C ALA A 90 -2.57 7.72 2.57
N LYS A 91 -3.85 7.32 2.63
CA LYS A 91 -4.81 7.77 3.64
C LYS A 91 -4.38 7.49 5.07
N GLN A 92 -3.46 6.54 5.26
CA GLN A 92 -2.87 6.20 6.55
C GLN A 92 -1.49 6.86 6.76
N GLY A 93 -1.12 7.82 5.91
CA GLY A 93 0.12 8.58 6.00
C GLY A 93 1.38 7.78 5.65
N TYR A 94 1.28 6.75 4.83
CA TYR A 94 2.46 6.00 4.42
C TYR A 94 3.19 6.71 3.27
N VAL A 95 4.33 7.30 3.58
CA VAL A 95 5.07 8.20 2.69
C VAL A 95 5.42 7.58 1.33
N PHE A 96 5.81 6.30 1.33
CA PHE A 96 6.13 5.60 0.08
C PHE A 96 4.95 5.59 -0.92
N ALA A 97 3.71 5.49 -0.41
CA ALA A 97 2.53 5.55 -1.24
C ALA A 97 2.31 6.93 -1.87
N PHE A 98 2.74 8.02 -1.21
CA PHE A 98 2.67 9.36 -1.78
C PHE A 98 3.53 9.50 -3.03
N THR A 99 4.81 9.08 -2.97
CA THR A 99 5.71 9.13 -4.13
C THR A 99 5.17 8.28 -5.28
N ALA A 100 4.70 7.05 -4.97
CA ALA A 100 4.17 6.16 -5.99
C ALA A 100 2.92 6.72 -6.70
N LEU A 101 1.99 7.34 -5.95
CA LEU A 101 0.85 8.05 -6.52
C LEU A 101 1.27 9.30 -7.31
N GLY A 102 2.23 10.06 -6.80
CA GLY A 102 2.80 11.19 -7.53
C GLY A 102 3.28 10.79 -8.92
N ASN A 103 4.03 9.69 -9.02
CA ASN A 103 4.47 9.12 -10.28
C ASN A 103 3.29 8.68 -11.17
N SER A 104 2.28 8.02 -10.59
CA SER A 104 1.11 7.58 -11.35
C SER A 104 0.38 8.75 -12.01
N PHE A 105 0.16 9.86 -11.29
CA PHE A 105 -0.49 11.04 -11.86
C PHE A 105 0.43 11.84 -12.80
N HIS A 106 1.73 11.84 -12.55
CA HIS A 106 2.70 12.48 -13.45
C HIS A 106 2.79 11.78 -14.80
N GLU A 107 2.78 10.44 -14.81
CA GLU A 107 2.90 9.62 -16.02
C GLU A 107 1.54 9.28 -16.67
N GLY A 108 0.44 9.32 -15.89
CA GLY A 108 -0.87 8.87 -16.34
C GLY A 108 -1.04 7.34 -16.27
N LEU A 109 -0.44 6.69 -15.26
CA LEU A 109 -0.47 5.24 -15.10
C LEU A 109 -1.75 4.80 -14.37
N GLY A 110 -2.73 4.27 -15.09
CA GLY A 110 -4.01 3.85 -14.54
C GLY A 110 -4.89 4.98 -14.02
N VAL A 111 -4.50 6.22 -14.26
CA VAL A 111 -5.22 7.45 -13.95
C VAL A 111 -5.00 8.47 -15.07
N LYS A 112 -5.87 9.46 -15.16
CA LYS A 112 -5.62 10.59 -16.07
C LYS A 112 -4.42 11.40 -15.54
N LYS A 113 -3.47 11.70 -16.42
CA LYS A 113 -2.31 12.56 -16.11
C LYS A 113 -2.79 13.91 -15.58
N ASP A 114 -2.30 14.29 -14.38
CA ASP A 114 -2.59 15.58 -13.75
C ASP A 114 -1.40 16.05 -12.91
N LEU A 115 -0.69 17.06 -13.40
CA LEU A 115 0.51 17.59 -12.76
C LEU A 115 0.22 18.27 -11.42
N LYS A 116 -0.99 18.81 -11.21
CA LYS A 116 -1.35 19.43 -9.93
C LYS A 116 -1.53 18.39 -8.84
N ILE A 117 -2.20 17.28 -9.19
CA ILE A 117 -2.38 16.15 -8.27
C ILE A 117 -1.03 15.47 -8.02
N ALA A 118 -0.23 15.24 -9.07
CA ALA A 118 1.12 14.70 -8.92
C ALA A 118 1.97 15.54 -7.96
N MET A 119 1.98 16.87 -8.16
CA MET A 119 2.68 17.80 -7.28
C MET A 119 2.20 17.72 -5.84
N ALA A 120 0.88 17.64 -5.59
CA ALA A 120 0.34 17.52 -4.24
C ALA A 120 0.88 16.27 -3.53
N TRP A 121 0.91 15.13 -4.22
CA TRP A 121 1.46 13.89 -3.68
C TRP A 121 2.97 14.00 -3.41
N PHE A 122 3.74 14.57 -4.32
CA PHE A 122 5.18 14.78 -4.10
C PHE A 122 5.47 15.74 -2.95
N LEU A 123 4.66 16.80 -2.76
CA LEU A 123 4.79 17.70 -1.63
C LEU A 123 4.52 17.00 -0.28
N LEU A 124 3.65 16.00 -0.24
CA LEU A 124 3.42 15.20 0.98
C LEU A 124 4.61 14.27 1.29
N ALA A 125 5.38 13.86 0.28
CA ALA A 125 6.53 12.97 0.44
C ALA A 125 7.86 13.73 0.62
N MET A 126 7.94 15.01 0.26
CA MET A 126 9.19 15.75 0.05
C MET A 126 10.14 15.80 1.25
N ASP A 127 9.59 15.77 2.47
CA ASP A 127 10.40 15.81 3.70
C ASP A 127 11.14 14.48 3.97
N TYR A 128 10.74 13.40 3.27
CA TYR A 128 11.25 12.04 3.47
C TYR A 128 11.87 11.44 2.20
N ASP A 129 11.55 12.00 1.03
CA ASP A 129 12.01 11.50 -0.27
C ASP A 129 12.57 12.65 -1.11
N PRO A 130 13.92 12.72 -1.26
CA PRO A 130 14.58 13.75 -2.08
C PRO A 130 14.12 13.76 -3.55
N ASN A 131 13.75 12.59 -4.10
CA ASN A 131 13.25 12.51 -5.48
C ASN A 131 11.86 13.16 -5.57
N ALA A 132 11.00 12.95 -4.58
CA ALA A 132 9.71 13.62 -4.52
C ALA A 132 9.88 15.15 -4.41
N ALA A 133 10.84 15.62 -3.62
CA ALA A 133 11.16 17.05 -3.53
C ALA A 133 11.62 17.62 -4.88
N ALA A 134 12.50 16.91 -5.60
CA ALA A 134 12.96 17.32 -6.93
C ALA A 134 11.78 17.38 -7.93
N MET A 135 10.91 16.38 -7.94
CA MET A 135 9.74 16.34 -8.81
C MET A 135 8.71 17.43 -8.47
N ALA A 136 8.46 17.70 -7.20
CA ALA A 136 7.61 18.80 -6.78
C ALA A 136 8.13 20.17 -7.28
N ASN A 137 9.44 20.40 -7.18
CA ASN A 137 10.07 21.62 -7.67
C ASN A 137 10.00 21.72 -9.20
N LEU A 138 10.27 20.64 -9.92
CA LEU A 138 10.19 20.58 -11.38
C LEU A 138 8.78 20.94 -11.86
N ILE A 139 7.75 20.27 -11.33
CA ILE A 139 6.35 20.53 -11.69
C ILE A 139 5.93 21.95 -11.27
N GLY A 140 6.40 22.40 -10.10
CA GLY A 140 6.09 23.75 -9.59
C GLY A 140 6.59 24.86 -10.53
N ALA A 141 7.68 24.64 -11.24
CA ALA A 141 8.20 25.58 -12.23
C ALA A 141 7.33 25.68 -13.51
N GLU A 142 6.58 24.62 -13.82
CA GLU A 142 5.67 24.58 -14.98
C GLU A 142 4.29 25.19 -14.67
N LEU A 143 3.89 25.23 -13.39
CA LEU A 143 2.56 25.74 -12.98
C LEU A 143 2.55 27.26 -12.93
N ASN A 144 1.42 27.86 -13.31
CA ASN A 144 1.22 29.29 -13.04
C ASN A 144 1.08 29.54 -11.53
N LYS A 145 1.34 30.81 -11.11
CA LYS A 145 1.35 31.20 -9.70
C LYS A 145 0.07 30.83 -8.94
N GLN A 146 -1.09 30.98 -9.56
CA GLN A 146 -2.39 30.68 -8.92
C GLN A 146 -2.56 29.17 -8.68
N ALA A 147 -2.22 28.34 -9.66
CA ALA A 147 -2.26 26.88 -9.55
C ALA A 147 -1.28 26.40 -8.49
N LEU A 148 -0.04 26.91 -8.51
CA LEU A 148 0.99 26.57 -7.53
C LEU A 148 0.53 26.87 -6.11
N THR A 149 0.04 28.10 -5.83
CA THR A 149 -0.45 28.49 -4.50
C THR A 149 -1.63 27.63 -4.07
N SER A 150 -2.55 27.31 -4.98
CA SER A 150 -3.71 26.44 -4.68
C SER A 150 -3.27 25.04 -4.26
N VAL A 151 -2.35 24.40 -5.00
CA VAL A 151 -1.83 23.07 -4.68
C VAL A 151 -1.13 23.09 -3.33
N GLN A 152 -0.23 24.05 -3.09
CA GLN A 152 0.50 24.17 -1.83
C GLN A 152 -0.44 24.33 -0.64
N THR A 153 -1.44 25.21 -0.73
CA THR A 153 -2.41 25.44 0.35
C THR A 153 -3.22 24.18 0.67
N LYS A 154 -3.71 23.48 -0.35
CA LYS A 154 -4.47 22.22 -0.18
C LYS A 154 -3.59 21.13 0.44
N THR A 155 -2.34 21.01 -0.01
CA THR A 155 -1.40 20.03 0.53
C THR A 155 -1.06 20.29 2.00
N LEU A 156 -0.86 21.55 2.39
CA LEU A 156 -0.64 21.93 3.79
C LEU A 156 -1.83 21.53 4.66
N ARG A 157 -3.04 21.84 4.25
CA ARG A 157 -4.26 21.43 4.97
C ARG A 157 -4.35 19.92 5.15
N CYS A 158 -4.08 19.16 4.07
CA CYS A 158 -4.05 17.70 4.11
C CYS A 158 -3.04 17.19 5.14
N ARG A 159 -1.82 17.71 5.14
CA ARG A 159 -0.77 17.34 6.10
C ARG A 159 -1.14 17.69 7.53
N ASP A 160 -1.63 18.91 7.77
CA ASP A 160 -1.95 19.41 9.10
C ASP A 160 -3.13 18.65 9.74
N SER A 161 -4.06 18.15 8.92
CA SER A 161 -5.15 17.27 9.34
C SER A 161 -4.73 15.81 9.57
N LYS A 162 -3.43 15.49 9.52
CA LYS A 162 -2.89 14.11 9.54
C LYS A 162 -3.54 13.22 8.46
N TYR A 163 -3.67 13.76 7.26
CA TYR A 163 -4.20 13.10 6.07
C TYR A 163 -5.70 12.80 6.11
N GLN A 164 -6.47 13.43 7.00
CA GLN A 164 -7.93 13.25 7.10
C GLN A 164 -8.70 14.23 6.20
N ASP A 165 -8.22 15.47 6.07
CA ASP A 165 -8.80 16.53 5.23
C ASP A 165 -7.97 16.74 3.96
N CYS A 166 -7.69 15.66 3.27
CA CYS A 166 -7.12 15.71 1.95
C CYS A 166 -8.27 15.74 0.95
N ASP A 167 -8.15 16.58 -0.06
CA ASP A 167 -9.13 16.64 -1.15
C ASP A 167 -9.01 15.38 -2.03
N TYR A 168 -9.29 14.22 -1.41
CA TYR A 168 -9.24 12.90 -2.08
C TYR A 168 -10.30 12.76 -3.18
N GLN A 169 -11.28 13.68 -3.28
CA GLN A 169 -12.23 13.68 -4.40
C GLN A 169 -11.51 13.93 -5.71
N LEU A 170 -10.51 14.80 -5.73
CA LEU A 170 -9.62 14.95 -6.89
C LEU A 170 -8.87 13.66 -7.25
N LEU A 171 -8.73 12.75 -6.28
CA LEU A 171 -8.07 11.46 -6.46
C LEU A 171 -9.05 10.36 -6.86
N ASN A 172 -10.26 10.34 -6.27
CA ASN A 172 -11.26 9.31 -6.52
C ASN A 172 -11.93 9.46 -7.89
N ASP A 173 -12.21 10.69 -8.34
CA ASP A 173 -12.83 10.96 -9.64
C ASP A 173 -11.93 10.52 -10.81
N ASN A 174 -10.62 10.43 -10.56
CA ASN A 174 -9.64 9.96 -11.55
C ASN A 174 -9.27 8.47 -11.39
N LEU A 175 -9.66 7.81 -10.29
CA LEU A 175 -9.46 6.37 -10.09
C LEU A 175 -10.65 5.54 -10.58
N ASN A 176 -11.83 6.16 -10.77
CA ASN A 176 -13.07 5.47 -11.14
C ASN A 176 -13.49 5.67 -12.62
N ASN A 177 -12.67 6.34 -13.42
CA ASN A 177 -12.80 6.51 -14.86
C ASN A 177 -11.72 5.74 -15.60
#